data_3386fbe36e154785a5161612f5bb04df
#
_entry.id   3386fbe36e154785a5161612f5bb04df
#
_cell.length_a   1.000
_cell.length_b   1.000
_cell.length_c   1.000
_cell.angle_alpha   90.00
_cell.angle_beta   90.00
_cell.angle_gamma   90.00
#
_symmetry.space_group_name_H-M   'P 1'
#
loop_
_entity.id
_entity.type
_entity.pdbx_description
1 polymer ?
#
loop_
_entity_poly.entity_id
_entity_poly.type
_entity_poly.pdbx_seq_one_letter_code
_entity_poly.pdbx_strand_id
1 'polypeptide(L)'
;NDDLSKSDLNRVFKKIYSFADSDGKEKINEYLDSDHFLNENLFRKYLSYLPSPLPENSLTTKFPNLVNEWDFDKNHPLIPDQFSEGSHNIVWWLCPKGHSYDVEIKSRTRKDRIPQGCPYCSNRRASDGNNLLSLFPKVADEWHPTKNGSSRPEEFTYGSKKKVWWMCPMGHSYDSVIHSRTKKEKHIFIQTIQT
;
A
#
# COMPACT_ATOMS: atom_id res chain seq x y z
N ASN A 1 -5.06 1.57 23.32
CA ASN A 1 -3.66 1.34 23.73
C ASN A 1 -3.62 1.40 25.25
N ASP A 2 -3.62 0.23 25.89
CA ASP A 2 -3.38 0.11 27.31
C ASP A 2 -1.87 0.11 27.55
N ASP A 3 -1.23 1.27 27.30
CA ASP A 3 0.18 1.45 27.63
C ASP A 3 0.27 1.51 29.15
N LEU A 4 1.07 0.60 29.73
CA LEU A 4 1.32 0.52 31.16
C LEU A 4 1.90 1.88 31.62
N SER A 5 1.16 2.58 32.47
CA SER A 5 1.62 3.83 33.03
C SER A 5 2.64 3.60 34.15
N LYS A 6 3.47 4.63 34.44
CA LYS A 6 4.37 4.60 35.61
C LYS A 6 3.62 4.33 36.91
N SER A 7 2.38 4.85 37.01
CA SER A 7 1.52 4.64 38.20
C SER A 7 1.08 3.18 38.35
N ASP A 8 0.81 2.48 37.24
CA ASP A 8 0.42 1.06 37.27
C ASP A 8 1.60 0.19 37.72
N LEU A 9 2.79 0.47 37.18
CA LEU A 9 4.00 -0.22 37.62
C LEU A 9 4.32 0.06 39.09
N ASN A 10 4.19 1.29 39.55
CA ASN A 10 4.38 1.64 40.96
C ASN A 10 3.43 0.84 41.88
N ARG A 11 2.18 0.63 41.43
CA ARG A 11 1.21 -0.20 42.16
C ARG A 11 1.65 -1.65 42.24
N VAL A 12 2.18 -2.19 41.14
CA VAL A 12 2.74 -3.57 41.09
C VAL A 12 3.94 -3.71 41.99
N PHE A 13 4.94 -2.79 41.89
CA PHE A 13 6.13 -2.84 42.69
C PHE A 13 5.86 -2.73 44.21
N LYS A 14 4.92 -1.87 44.63
CA LYS A 14 4.48 -1.81 46.04
C LYS A 14 3.90 -3.15 46.53
N LYS A 15 3.22 -3.90 45.68
CA LYS A 15 2.67 -5.24 46.02
C LYS A 15 3.77 -6.30 46.20
N ILE A 16 4.77 -6.30 45.31
CA ILE A 16 5.84 -7.31 45.36
C ILE A 16 6.94 -6.99 46.32
N TYR A 17 7.01 -5.77 46.84
CA TYR A 17 8.05 -5.30 47.77
C TYR A 17 8.20 -6.21 48.99
N SER A 18 7.10 -6.72 49.58
CA SER A 18 7.12 -7.60 50.75
C SER A 18 7.76 -8.96 50.48
N PHE A 19 7.79 -9.39 49.22
CA PHE A 19 8.34 -10.67 48.81
C PHE A 19 9.78 -10.60 48.30
N ALA A 20 10.31 -9.36 48.10
CA ALA A 20 11.64 -9.15 47.58
C ALA A 20 12.68 -9.32 48.71
N ASP A 21 13.87 -9.79 48.37
CA ASP A 21 15.06 -9.77 49.20
C ASP A 21 15.61 -8.34 49.38
N SER A 22 16.71 -8.20 50.08
CA SER A 22 17.30 -6.88 50.39
C SER A 22 17.70 -6.09 49.13
N ASP A 23 18.34 -6.75 48.16
CA ASP A 23 18.76 -6.16 46.88
C ASP A 23 17.53 -5.78 46.03
N GLY A 24 16.54 -6.65 45.97
CA GLY A 24 15.28 -6.39 45.29
C GLY A 24 14.50 -5.21 45.89
N LYS A 25 14.48 -5.08 47.23
CA LYS A 25 13.83 -3.95 47.88
C LYS A 25 14.54 -2.62 47.60
N GLU A 26 15.87 -2.61 47.57
CA GLU A 26 16.65 -1.43 47.21
C GLU A 26 16.32 -0.96 45.78
N LYS A 27 16.34 -1.87 44.81
CA LYS A 27 15.98 -1.59 43.39
C LYS A 27 14.53 -1.14 43.22
N ILE A 28 13.60 -1.72 43.99
CA ILE A 28 12.19 -1.29 43.96
C ILE A 28 12.07 0.13 44.49
N ASN A 29 12.74 0.47 45.60
CA ASN A 29 12.70 1.82 46.15
C ASN A 29 13.29 2.84 45.17
N GLU A 30 14.46 2.56 44.60
CA GLU A 30 15.06 3.40 43.55
C GLU A 30 14.08 3.67 42.41
N TYR A 31 13.33 2.64 41.96
CA TYR A 31 12.34 2.76 40.90
C TYR A 31 11.13 3.59 41.36
N LEU A 32 10.63 3.38 42.58
CA LEU A 32 9.47 4.09 43.10
C LEU A 32 9.75 5.59 43.33
N ASP A 33 11.00 5.94 43.69
CA ASP A 33 11.46 7.32 43.95
C ASP A 33 11.74 8.10 42.65
N SER A 34 11.82 7.42 41.52
CA SER A 34 12.07 8.07 40.22
C SER A 34 10.78 8.63 39.60
N ASP A 35 10.87 9.80 38.93
CA ASP A 35 9.75 10.39 38.18
C ASP A 35 9.52 9.77 36.79
N HIS A 36 10.46 8.95 36.34
CA HIS A 36 10.47 8.33 35.01
C HIS A 36 10.82 6.84 35.08
N PHE A 37 10.74 6.13 33.93
CA PHE A 37 11.19 4.73 33.85
C PHE A 37 12.72 4.66 34.00
N LEU A 38 13.19 3.90 34.98
CA LEU A 38 14.61 3.60 35.12
C LEU A 38 15.08 2.69 33.96
N ASN A 39 16.34 2.88 33.57
CA ASN A 39 16.97 2.08 32.53
C ASN A 39 16.25 2.10 31.15
N GLU A 40 15.56 3.21 30.81
CA GLU A 40 14.87 3.32 29.53
C GLU A 40 15.79 3.07 28.33
N ASN A 41 17.06 3.50 28.41
CA ASN A 41 18.05 3.25 27.37
C ASN A 41 18.33 1.75 27.21
N LEU A 42 18.40 1.01 28.32
CA LEU A 42 18.59 -0.44 28.31
C LEU A 42 17.33 -1.14 27.77
N PHE A 43 16.15 -0.70 28.15
CA PHE A 43 14.87 -1.19 27.62
C PHE A 43 14.79 -0.95 26.11
N ARG A 44 15.09 0.25 25.62
CA ARG A 44 15.13 0.57 24.19
C ARG A 44 16.16 -0.29 23.45
N LYS A 45 17.31 -0.57 24.06
CA LYS A 45 18.32 -1.47 23.50
C LYS A 45 17.77 -2.89 23.37
N TYR A 46 17.10 -3.43 24.38
CA TYR A 46 16.49 -4.76 24.29
C TYR A 46 15.33 -4.79 23.29
N LEU A 47 14.50 -3.75 23.23
CA LEU A 47 13.47 -3.64 22.20
C LEU A 47 14.06 -3.69 20.79
N SER A 48 15.26 -3.14 20.55
CA SER A 48 15.89 -3.19 19.23
C SER A 48 16.35 -4.58 18.81
N TYR A 49 16.43 -5.53 19.74
CA TYR A 49 16.72 -6.93 19.43
C TYR A 49 15.46 -7.75 19.14
N LEU A 50 14.27 -7.23 19.44
CA LEU A 50 13.02 -7.88 19.11
C LEU A 50 12.70 -7.68 17.62
N PRO A 51 11.97 -8.64 17.01
CA PRO A 51 11.45 -8.44 15.67
C PRO A 51 10.65 -7.14 15.62
N SER A 52 10.90 -6.32 14.61
CA SER A 52 10.11 -5.10 14.38
C SER A 52 9.33 -5.27 13.07
N PRO A 53 8.01 -5.25 13.11
CA PRO A 53 7.14 -5.00 14.29
C PRO A 53 7.04 -6.22 15.22
N LEU A 54 6.51 -5.99 16.45
CA LEU A 54 6.09 -7.11 17.31
C LEU A 54 5.04 -7.97 16.58
N PRO A 55 4.99 -9.31 16.82
CA PRO A 55 4.11 -10.23 16.08
C PRO A 55 2.64 -9.79 16.02
N GLU A 56 2.09 -9.29 17.13
CA GLU A 56 0.72 -8.77 17.21
C GLU A 56 0.48 -7.52 16.37
N ASN A 57 1.53 -6.80 15.98
CA ASN A 57 1.50 -5.59 15.15
C ASN A 57 1.93 -5.85 13.71
N SER A 58 2.27 -7.08 13.37
CA SER A 58 2.67 -7.44 12.02
C SER A 58 1.52 -7.36 11.02
N LEU A 59 1.87 -7.20 9.74
CA LEU A 59 0.91 -7.21 8.64
C LEU A 59 0.16 -8.54 8.58
N THR A 60 0.84 -9.64 8.85
CA THR A 60 0.26 -11.00 8.88
C THR A 60 -0.86 -11.10 9.91
N THR A 61 -0.64 -10.60 11.11
CA THR A 61 -1.63 -10.68 12.19
C THR A 61 -2.80 -9.71 11.97
N LYS A 62 -2.52 -8.46 11.58
CA LYS A 62 -3.55 -7.42 11.44
C LYS A 62 -4.32 -7.47 10.12
N PHE A 63 -3.71 -7.98 9.06
CA PHE A 63 -4.29 -8.01 7.70
C PHE A 63 -4.08 -9.36 7.01
N PRO A 64 -4.54 -10.48 7.58
CA PRO A 64 -4.30 -11.82 7.04
C PRO A 64 -4.81 -11.98 5.59
N ASN A 65 -5.94 -11.36 5.26
CA ASN A 65 -6.46 -11.37 3.89
C ASN A 65 -5.54 -10.65 2.89
N LEU A 66 -4.81 -9.64 3.34
CA LEU A 66 -3.89 -8.89 2.49
C LEU A 66 -2.60 -9.69 2.21
N VAL A 67 -2.22 -10.58 3.12
CA VAL A 67 -1.07 -11.48 2.94
C VAL A 67 -1.26 -12.41 1.75
N ASN A 68 -2.50 -12.81 1.43
CA ASN A 68 -2.80 -13.62 0.25
C ASN A 68 -2.49 -12.90 -1.06
N GLU A 69 -2.37 -11.57 -1.02
CA GLU A 69 -1.96 -10.75 -2.17
C GLU A 69 -0.47 -10.39 -2.14
N TRP A 70 0.32 -10.90 -1.20
CA TRP A 70 1.76 -10.66 -1.16
C TRP A 70 2.45 -11.43 -2.29
N ASP A 71 3.19 -10.72 -3.14
CA ASP A 71 3.99 -11.35 -4.21
C ASP A 71 5.31 -11.87 -3.61
N PHE A 72 5.30 -13.12 -3.12
CA PHE A 72 6.43 -13.72 -2.43
C PHE A 72 7.68 -13.83 -3.31
N ASP A 73 7.51 -14.04 -4.62
CA ASP A 73 8.63 -14.16 -5.55
C ASP A 73 9.36 -12.83 -5.71
N LYS A 74 8.61 -11.74 -5.94
CA LYS A 74 9.20 -10.42 -6.16
C LYS A 74 9.66 -9.73 -4.89
N ASN A 75 9.10 -10.07 -3.76
CA ASN A 75 9.50 -9.51 -2.48
C ASN A 75 10.63 -10.28 -1.81
N HIS A 76 10.99 -11.48 -2.30
CA HIS A 76 12.06 -12.27 -1.65
C HIS A 76 13.34 -11.44 -1.41
N PRO A 77 13.94 -11.46 -0.21
CA PRO A 77 13.63 -12.31 0.95
C PRO A 77 12.64 -11.71 1.97
N LEU A 78 11.94 -10.62 1.63
CA LEU A 78 11.03 -9.93 2.54
C LEU A 78 9.73 -10.72 2.75
N ILE A 79 9.27 -10.77 4.00
CA ILE A 79 8.01 -11.42 4.39
C ILE A 79 7.08 -10.44 5.11
N PRO A 80 5.74 -10.65 5.06
CA PRO A 80 4.76 -9.74 5.66
C PRO A 80 4.94 -9.48 7.16
N ASP A 81 5.49 -10.47 7.89
CA ASP A 81 5.73 -10.35 9.34
C ASP A 81 6.73 -9.25 9.72
N GLN A 82 7.57 -8.83 8.76
CA GLN A 82 8.56 -7.77 8.97
C GLN A 82 7.99 -6.36 8.88
N PHE A 83 6.70 -6.21 8.58
CA PHE A 83 6.08 -4.90 8.33
C PHE A 83 4.85 -4.68 9.18
N SER A 84 4.66 -3.43 9.63
CA SER A 84 3.43 -2.94 10.26
C SER A 84 2.49 -2.28 9.25
N GLU A 85 1.23 -2.08 9.64
CA GLU A 85 0.19 -1.41 8.82
C GLU A 85 0.56 0.01 8.36
N GLY A 86 1.39 0.73 9.14
CA GLY A 86 1.83 2.10 8.83
C GLY A 86 3.09 2.18 7.98
N SER A 87 3.66 1.06 7.56
CA SER A 87 4.92 1.03 6.84
C SER A 87 4.85 1.78 5.50
N HIS A 88 5.84 2.64 5.26
CA HIS A 88 6.04 3.36 4.00
C HIS A 88 6.83 2.55 2.96
N ASN A 89 7.19 1.31 3.27
CA ASN A 89 7.86 0.44 2.31
C ASN A 89 6.96 0.14 1.11
N ILE A 90 7.52 0.29 -0.08
CA ILE A 90 6.89 -0.13 -1.33
C ILE A 90 7.25 -1.61 -1.53
N VAL A 91 6.22 -2.43 -1.69
CA VAL A 91 6.34 -3.87 -1.90
C VAL A 91 5.47 -4.32 -3.07
N TRP A 92 5.74 -5.52 -3.56
CA TRP A 92 4.97 -6.11 -4.65
C TRP A 92 3.75 -6.88 -4.13
N TRP A 93 2.66 -6.70 -4.84
CA TRP A 93 1.38 -7.34 -4.57
C TRP A 93 0.90 -8.10 -5.80
N LEU A 94 0.30 -9.26 -5.58
CA LEU A 94 -0.32 -10.09 -6.61
C LEU A 94 -1.83 -10.15 -6.38
N CYS A 95 -2.62 -9.46 -7.20
CA CYS A 95 -4.07 -9.48 -7.01
C CYS A 95 -4.69 -10.82 -7.48
N PRO A 96 -5.94 -11.14 -7.06
CA PRO A 96 -6.61 -12.38 -7.46
C PRO A 96 -6.77 -12.58 -8.98
N LYS A 97 -6.62 -11.52 -9.78
CA LYS A 97 -6.63 -11.61 -11.26
C LYS A 97 -5.23 -11.81 -11.86
N GLY A 98 -4.20 -12.04 -11.04
CA GLY A 98 -2.85 -12.30 -11.50
C GLY A 98 -2.01 -11.05 -11.84
N HIS A 99 -2.50 -9.83 -11.58
CA HIS A 99 -1.68 -8.65 -11.80
C HIS A 99 -0.69 -8.47 -10.65
N SER A 100 0.61 -8.47 -10.96
CA SER A 100 1.66 -8.09 -10.04
C SER A 100 1.94 -6.58 -10.15
N TYR A 101 1.95 -5.87 -9.02
CA TYR A 101 2.11 -4.42 -8.96
C TYR A 101 2.76 -3.98 -7.65
N ASP A 102 3.44 -2.85 -7.71
CA ASP A 102 4.12 -2.23 -6.58
C ASP A 102 3.27 -1.13 -5.96
N VAL A 103 3.13 -1.17 -4.63
CA VAL A 103 2.45 -0.11 -3.87
C VAL A 103 2.91 -0.11 -2.41
N GLU A 104 2.90 1.04 -1.79
CA GLU A 104 3.23 1.24 -0.38
C GLU A 104 2.25 0.48 0.54
N ILE A 105 2.78 -0.20 1.58
CA ILE A 105 1.98 -0.96 2.54
C ILE A 105 0.91 -0.07 3.20
N LYS A 106 1.28 1.10 3.70
CA LYS A 106 0.35 2.07 4.30
C LYS A 106 -0.83 2.41 3.38
N SER A 107 -0.60 2.47 2.07
CA SER A 107 -1.66 2.76 1.11
C SER A 107 -2.68 1.62 0.97
N ARG A 108 -2.28 0.38 1.29
CA ARG A 108 -3.13 -0.82 1.29
C ARG A 108 -3.86 -1.04 2.62
N THR A 109 -3.29 -0.57 3.73
CA THR A 109 -3.79 -0.82 5.10
C THR A 109 -4.53 0.37 5.72
N ARG A 110 -4.59 1.48 5.02
CA ARG A 110 -5.19 2.72 5.51
C ARG A 110 -6.66 2.58 5.91
N LYS A 111 -7.04 3.29 6.98
CA LYS A 111 -8.41 3.30 7.56
C LYS A 111 -9.13 4.64 7.32
N ASP A 112 -8.39 5.70 6.98
CA ASP A 112 -8.90 7.06 6.78
C ASP A 112 -9.65 7.25 5.45
N ARG A 113 -9.44 6.36 4.51
CA ARG A 113 -10.10 6.33 3.19
C ARG A 113 -10.03 4.92 2.59
N ILE A 114 -10.65 4.72 1.43
CA ILE A 114 -10.64 3.44 0.71
C ILE A 114 -9.19 3.02 0.44
N PRO A 115 -8.75 1.82 0.91
CA PRO A 115 -7.44 1.28 0.61
C PRO A 115 -7.16 1.18 -0.89
N GLN A 116 -5.92 1.41 -1.28
CA GLN A 116 -5.53 1.26 -2.68
C GLN A 116 -5.53 -0.22 -3.08
N GLY A 117 -6.40 -0.59 -4.00
CA GLY A 117 -6.36 -1.89 -4.66
C GLY A 117 -5.45 -1.90 -5.89
N CYS A 118 -5.48 -3.02 -6.62
CA CYS A 118 -4.73 -3.21 -7.86
C CYS A 118 -4.97 -2.07 -8.87
N PRO A 119 -3.90 -1.38 -9.34
CA PRO A 119 -4.03 -0.27 -10.28
C PRO A 119 -4.50 -0.71 -11.66
N TYR A 120 -4.25 -1.94 -12.05
CA TYR A 120 -4.72 -2.51 -13.32
C TYR A 120 -6.22 -2.82 -13.26
N CYS A 121 -6.69 -3.47 -12.19
CA CYS A 121 -8.12 -3.74 -11.97
C CYS A 121 -8.96 -2.46 -11.86
N SER A 122 -8.37 -1.38 -11.32
CA SER A 122 -9.03 -0.08 -11.18
C SER A 122 -8.79 0.87 -12.36
N ASN A 123 -8.24 0.38 -13.47
CA ASN A 123 -7.93 1.16 -14.68
C ASN A 123 -7.03 2.40 -14.44
N ARG A 124 -6.19 2.37 -13.41
CA ARG A 124 -5.20 3.43 -13.14
C ARG A 124 -3.87 3.18 -13.86
N ARG A 125 -3.53 1.92 -14.15
CA ARG A 125 -2.39 1.51 -14.99
C ARG A 125 -2.91 0.67 -16.15
N ALA A 126 -2.28 0.82 -17.31
CA ALA A 126 -2.58 0.04 -18.50
C ALA A 126 -2.01 -1.39 -18.39
N SER A 127 -2.75 -2.34 -18.94
CA SER A 127 -2.37 -3.75 -19.12
C SER A 127 -2.99 -4.25 -20.42
N ASP A 128 -2.65 -5.45 -20.87
CA ASP A 128 -3.14 -6.01 -22.12
C ASP A 128 -4.68 -6.05 -22.22
N GLY A 129 -5.38 -6.22 -21.08
CA GLY A 129 -6.84 -6.29 -21.02
C GLY A 129 -7.57 -4.96 -20.79
N ASN A 130 -6.87 -3.85 -20.51
CA ASN A 130 -7.52 -2.58 -20.17
C ASN A 130 -6.92 -1.33 -20.82
N ASN A 131 -6.00 -1.51 -21.76
CA ASN A 131 -5.37 -0.40 -22.46
C ASN A 131 -6.27 0.18 -23.59
N LEU A 132 -5.84 1.33 -24.13
CA LEU A 132 -6.59 2.05 -25.15
C LEU A 132 -6.73 1.23 -26.42
N LEU A 133 -5.67 0.53 -26.86
CA LEU A 133 -5.70 -0.27 -28.09
C LEU A 133 -6.68 -1.44 -27.95
N SER A 134 -6.64 -2.18 -26.84
CA SER A 134 -7.49 -3.36 -26.64
C SER A 134 -8.96 -3.03 -26.47
N LEU A 135 -9.30 -1.91 -25.80
CA LEU A 135 -10.69 -1.55 -25.52
C LEU A 135 -11.32 -0.58 -26.54
N PHE A 136 -10.51 0.24 -27.18
CA PHE A 136 -10.95 1.28 -28.13
C PHE A 136 -10.07 1.29 -29.39
N PRO A 137 -9.99 0.17 -30.15
CA PRO A 137 -9.10 0.04 -31.30
C PRO A 137 -9.33 1.14 -32.33
N LYS A 138 -10.59 1.49 -32.63
CA LYS A 138 -10.93 2.57 -33.57
C LYS A 138 -10.37 3.94 -33.16
N VAL A 139 -10.35 4.23 -31.85
CA VAL A 139 -9.71 5.46 -31.33
C VAL A 139 -8.21 5.34 -31.41
N ALA A 140 -7.67 4.16 -31.11
CA ALA A 140 -6.22 3.91 -31.19
C ALA A 140 -5.68 4.02 -32.63
N ASP A 141 -6.45 3.66 -33.65
CA ASP A 141 -6.11 3.80 -35.06
C ASP A 141 -5.87 5.28 -35.49
N GLU A 142 -6.46 6.22 -34.75
CA GLU A 142 -6.21 7.65 -34.98
C GLU A 142 -4.98 8.18 -34.20
N TRP A 143 -4.22 7.32 -33.54
CA TRP A 143 -2.99 7.72 -32.84
C TRP A 143 -1.97 8.29 -33.82
N HIS A 144 -1.50 9.52 -33.57
CA HIS A 144 -0.60 10.17 -34.51
C HIS A 144 0.75 9.44 -34.62
N PRO A 145 1.17 9.04 -35.83
CA PRO A 145 2.29 8.11 -36.02
C PRO A 145 3.64 8.65 -35.52
N THR A 146 3.83 9.99 -35.47
CA THR A 146 5.14 10.59 -35.15
C THR A 146 5.11 11.63 -34.04
N LYS A 147 3.99 12.33 -33.78
CA LYS A 147 3.96 13.46 -32.83
C LYS A 147 3.88 13.04 -31.35
N ASN A 148 3.66 11.76 -31.06
CA ASN A 148 3.62 11.24 -29.69
C ASN A 148 4.97 10.68 -29.22
N GLY A 149 6.04 10.88 -29.97
CA GLY A 149 7.36 10.33 -29.65
C GLY A 149 7.33 8.79 -29.65
N SER A 150 7.90 8.18 -28.60
CA SER A 150 7.90 6.73 -28.42
C SER A 150 6.62 6.18 -27.77
N SER A 151 5.70 7.05 -27.32
CA SER A 151 4.49 6.63 -26.63
C SER A 151 3.50 5.93 -27.56
N ARG A 152 2.90 4.84 -27.07
CA ARG A 152 1.97 3.97 -27.79
C ARG A 152 0.62 3.89 -27.11
N PRO A 153 -0.49 3.60 -27.85
CA PRO A 153 -1.83 3.47 -27.25
C PRO A 153 -1.93 2.43 -26.14
N GLU A 154 -1.12 1.35 -26.19
CA GLU A 154 -1.10 0.28 -25.21
C GLU A 154 -0.62 0.72 -23.82
N GLU A 155 0.12 1.82 -23.76
CA GLU A 155 0.66 2.37 -22.49
C GLU A 155 -0.39 3.14 -21.68
N PHE A 156 -1.54 3.42 -22.27
CA PHE A 156 -2.57 4.26 -21.66
C PHE A 156 -3.88 3.53 -21.45
N THR A 157 -4.52 3.77 -20.30
CA THR A 157 -5.91 3.37 -20.11
C THR A 157 -6.85 4.35 -20.83
N TYR A 158 -8.04 3.90 -21.20
CA TYR A 158 -9.06 4.74 -21.83
C TYR A 158 -9.49 5.95 -20.96
N GLY A 159 -9.30 5.87 -19.62
CA GLY A 159 -9.60 6.96 -18.70
C GLY A 159 -8.46 7.95 -18.49
N SER A 160 -7.35 7.81 -19.21
CA SER A 160 -6.17 8.66 -19.06
C SER A 160 -6.48 10.12 -19.36
N LYS A 161 -6.04 11.02 -18.46
CA LYS A 161 -6.10 12.47 -18.66
C LYS A 161 -4.91 13.01 -19.48
N LYS A 162 -4.06 12.12 -20.01
CA LYS A 162 -2.94 12.52 -20.85
C LYS A 162 -3.44 13.14 -22.15
N LYS A 163 -2.87 14.27 -22.53
CA LYS A 163 -3.10 14.93 -23.81
C LYS A 163 -2.09 14.36 -24.82
N VAL A 164 -2.56 13.92 -25.97
CA VAL A 164 -1.77 13.29 -27.03
C VAL A 164 -2.21 13.80 -28.40
N TRP A 165 -1.39 13.56 -29.40
CA TRP A 165 -1.69 13.90 -30.77
C TRP A 165 -2.46 12.77 -31.48
N TRP A 166 -3.43 13.19 -32.29
CA TRP A 166 -4.31 12.35 -33.10
C TRP A 166 -4.21 12.75 -34.56
N MET A 167 -4.50 11.82 -35.44
CA MET A 167 -4.65 12.08 -36.85
C MET A 167 -6.00 11.49 -37.31
N CYS A 168 -6.91 12.33 -37.74
CA CYS A 168 -8.20 11.82 -38.23
C CYS A 168 -8.05 11.13 -39.60
N PRO A 169 -9.04 10.34 -40.06
CA PRO A 169 -8.98 9.65 -41.36
C PRO A 169 -8.78 10.58 -42.57
N MET A 170 -9.06 11.88 -42.42
CA MET A 170 -8.82 12.89 -43.45
C MET A 170 -7.40 13.49 -43.41
N GLY A 171 -6.51 12.97 -42.51
CA GLY A 171 -5.12 13.41 -42.39
C GLY A 171 -4.88 14.66 -41.51
N HIS A 172 -5.91 15.23 -40.89
CA HIS A 172 -5.74 16.40 -40.03
C HIS A 172 -5.16 15.98 -38.67
N SER A 173 -4.07 16.65 -38.26
CA SER A 173 -3.46 16.47 -36.96
C SER A 173 -4.06 17.42 -35.94
N TYR A 174 -4.42 16.90 -34.76
CA TYR A 174 -4.93 17.69 -33.64
C TYR A 174 -4.52 17.04 -32.32
N ASP A 175 -4.57 17.78 -31.22
CA ASP A 175 -4.28 17.26 -29.89
C ASP A 175 -5.56 17.19 -29.06
N SER A 176 -5.69 16.13 -28.26
CA SER A 176 -6.84 15.94 -27.37
C SER A 176 -6.48 14.99 -26.22
N VAL A 177 -7.22 15.11 -25.12
CA VAL A 177 -7.10 14.19 -23.97
C VAL A 177 -7.72 12.84 -24.33
N ILE A 178 -7.02 11.74 -23.98
CA ILE A 178 -7.46 10.37 -24.28
C ILE A 178 -8.89 10.12 -23.77
N HIS A 179 -9.17 10.45 -22.50
CA HIS A 179 -10.49 10.28 -21.90
C HIS A 179 -11.61 10.99 -22.69
N SER A 180 -11.33 12.15 -23.27
CA SER A 180 -12.32 12.91 -24.05
C SER A 180 -12.69 12.21 -25.35
N ARG A 181 -11.77 11.47 -25.93
CA ARG A 181 -11.99 10.67 -27.17
C ARG A 181 -12.78 9.42 -26.89
N THR A 182 -12.52 8.73 -25.79
CA THR A 182 -13.17 7.48 -25.41
C THR A 182 -14.55 7.66 -24.77
N LYS A 183 -14.86 8.84 -24.22
CA LYS A 183 -16.12 9.12 -23.51
C LYS A 183 -17.37 8.92 -24.40
N LYS A 184 -17.32 9.30 -25.66
CA LYS A 184 -18.44 9.20 -26.61
C LYS A 184 -18.72 7.73 -27.00
N GLU A 185 -17.68 6.94 -27.19
CA GLU A 185 -17.82 5.53 -27.60
C GLU A 185 -18.23 4.62 -26.43
N LYS A 186 -17.95 4.99 -25.20
CA LYS A 186 -18.37 4.23 -24.01
C LYS A 186 -19.88 4.09 -23.89
N HIS A 187 -20.67 5.07 -24.34
CA HIS A 187 -22.13 4.97 -24.37
C HIS A 187 -22.62 3.91 -25.35
N ILE A 188 -21.95 3.74 -26.48
CA ILE A 188 -22.32 2.73 -27.50
C ILE A 188 -21.95 1.32 -27.00
N PHE A 189 -20.77 1.16 -26.38
CA PHE A 189 -20.28 -0.13 -25.90
C PHE A 189 -21.14 -0.74 -24.77
N ILE A 190 -21.65 0.11 -23.85
CA ILE A 190 -22.51 -0.34 -22.74
C ILE A 190 -23.87 -0.83 -23.27
N GLN A 191 -24.40 -0.23 -24.32
CA GLN A 191 -25.68 -0.66 -24.93
C GLN A 191 -25.56 -2.00 -25.66
N THR A 192 -24.40 -2.35 -26.19
CA THR A 192 -24.19 -3.61 -26.95
C THR A 192 -23.97 -4.83 -26.04
N ILE A 193 -23.58 -4.63 -24.75
CA ILE A 193 -23.38 -5.73 -23.79
C ILE A 193 -24.70 -6.08 -23.04
N GLN A 194 -25.73 -5.24 -23.14
CA GLN A 194 -27.03 -5.46 -22.48
C GLN A 194 -28.10 -6.03 -23.40
N THR A 195 -27.77 -6.37 -24.66
CA THR A 195 -28.57 -7.13 -25.61
C THR A 195 -27.98 -8.51 -25.79
#